data_204e2ae7e1d4d393e658751e419a31d2
#
_entry.id   204e2ae7e1d4d393e658751e419a31d2
#
_cell.length_a   1.000
_cell.length_b   1.000
_cell.length_c   1.000
_cell.angle_alpha   90.00
_cell.angle_beta   90.00
_cell.angle_gamma   90.00
#
_symmetry.space_group_name_H-M   'P 1'
#
loop_
_entity.id
_entity.type
_entity.pdbx_description
1 polymer ?
#
loop_
_entity_poly.entity_id
_entity_poly.type
_entity_poly.pdbx_seq_one_letter_code
_entity_poly.pdbx_strand_id
1 'polypeptide(L)'
;MGNFGLFVRFTLREGAGEAFDALVRETAAGIRAHEPGTLVYACHEVEGAPNERVFFELYADHAAFEEHERQPHTRHFLTERDKYVEKTEVDRLQPYTGKYPTGAEK
;
A
#
# COMPACT_ATOMS: atom_id res chain seq x y z
N MET A 1 -17.52 -1.03 11.05
CA MET A 1 -18.07 -0.25 10.12
C MET A 1 -17.08 0.76 9.66
N GLY A 2 -16.94 1.07 8.57
CA GLY A 2 -16.04 2.11 8.12
C GLY A 2 -14.67 1.69 7.68
N ASN A 3 -14.23 0.48 7.97
CA ASN A 3 -12.95 0.04 7.43
C ASN A 3 -12.99 0.08 5.91
N PHE A 4 -11.84 0.34 5.32
CA PHE A 4 -11.75 0.51 3.90
C PHE A 4 -10.41 -0.09 3.45
N GLY A 5 -10.40 -0.84 2.38
CA GLY A 5 -9.19 -1.50 1.93
C GLY A 5 -8.91 -1.29 0.45
N LEU A 6 -7.68 -1.57 0.09
CA LEU A 6 -7.23 -1.57 -1.30
C LEU A 6 -6.43 -2.83 -1.56
N PHE A 7 -6.60 -3.36 -2.76
CA PHE A 7 -5.73 -4.40 -3.28
C PHE A 7 -5.10 -3.83 -4.52
N VAL A 8 -3.77 -3.71 -4.53
CA VAL A 8 -3.06 -3.04 -5.61
C VAL A 8 -2.07 -4.00 -6.24
N ARG A 9 -2.12 -4.12 -7.56
CA ARG A 9 -1.14 -4.91 -8.30
C ARG A 9 -0.33 -3.98 -9.17
N PHE A 10 0.99 -4.07 -9.02
CA PHE A 10 1.93 -3.33 -9.86
C PHE A 10 2.64 -4.29 -10.78
N THR A 11 2.74 -3.93 -12.05
CA THR A 11 3.62 -4.61 -12.98
C THR A 11 4.81 -3.67 -13.18
N LEU A 12 6.00 -4.15 -12.86
CA LEU A 12 7.21 -3.33 -12.89
C LEU A 12 7.89 -3.43 -14.25
N ARG A 13 8.60 -2.38 -14.60
CA ARG A 13 9.45 -2.42 -15.78
C ARG A 13 10.57 -3.41 -15.55
N GLU A 14 11.08 -3.99 -16.62
CA GLU A 14 12.16 -4.95 -16.52
C GLU A 14 13.34 -4.34 -15.79
N GLY A 15 13.87 -5.05 -14.81
CA GLY A 15 15.04 -4.60 -14.06
C GLY A 15 14.75 -3.58 -12.97
N ALA A 16 13.49 -3.21 -12.75
CA ALA A 16 13.15 -2.15 -11.80
C ALA A 16 12.85 -2.66 -10.39
N GLY A 17 12.84 -3.98 -10.18
CA GLY A 17 12.36 -4.55 -8.91
C GLY A 17 13.11 -4.06 -7.70
N GLU A 18 14.43 -4.05 -7.76
CA GLU A 18 15.23 -3.68 -6.61
C GLU A 18 15.02 -2.23 -6.20
N ALA A 19 15.00 -1.33 -7.19
CA ALA A 19 14.79 0.08 -6.91
C ALA A 19 13.38 0.35 -6.42
N PHE A 20 12.40 -0.32 -7.02
CA PHE A 20 11.01 -0.17 -6.57
C PHE A 20 10.88 -0.65 -5.12
N ASP A 21 11.47 -1.80 -4.80
CA ASP A 21 11.36 -2.34 -3.44
C ASP A 21 12.02 -1.44 -2.41
N ALA A 22 13.12 -0.77 -2.77
CA ALA A 22 13.76 0.18 -1.87
C ALA A 22 12.83 1.36 -1.59
N LEU A 23 12.16 1.86 -2.63
CA LEU A 23 11.19 2.93 -2.46
C LEU A 23 10.03 2.50 -1.56
N VAL A 24 9.55 1.27 -1.73
CA VAL A 24 8.46 0.74 -0.92
C VAL A 24 8.87 0.64 0.55
N ARG A 25 10.09 0.17 0.81
CA ARG A 25 10.57 0.06 2.20
C ARG A 25 10.65 1.42 2.87
N GLU A 26 11.08 2.41 2.13
CA GLU A 26 11.14 3.77 2.63
C GLU A 26 9.74 4.29 2.96
N THR A 27 8.78 4.03 2.08
CA THR A 27 7.40 4.43 2.27
C THR A 27 6.81 3.73 3.50
N ALA A 28 7.04 2.43 3.62
CA ALA A 28 6.52 1.66 4.75
C ALA A 28 7.07 2.17 6.09
N ALA A 29 8.33 2.62 6.11
CA ALA A 29 8.89 3.20 7.33
C ALA A 29 8.12 4.45 7.74
N GLY A 30 7.77 5.30 6.79
CA GLY A 30 6.99 6.50 7.06
C GLY A 30 5.60 6.15 7.57
N ILE A 31 4.99 5.13 6.98
CA ILE A 31 3.67 4.69 7.40
C ILE A 31 3.69 4.21 8.84
N ARG A 32 4.68 3.37 9.17
CA ARG A 32 4.80 2.87 10.55
C ARG A 32 5.00 4.00 11.56
N ALA A 33 5.71 5.03 11.15
CA ALA A 33 6.03 6.11 12.08
C ALA A 33 4.90 7.12 12.24
N HIS A 34 4.08 7.33 11.21
CA HIS A 34 3.19 8.49 11.19
C HIS A 34 1.72 8.21 10.87
N GLU A 35 1.33 6.97 10.64
CA GLU A 35 -0.04 6.71 10.19
C GLU A 35 -0.74 5.69 11.08
N PRO A 36 -1.20 6.10 12.25
CA PRO A 36 -1.90 5.15 13.13
C PRO A 36 -3.18 4.60 12.51
N GLY A 37 -3.80 5.32 11.58
CA GLY A 37 -5.03 4.85 10.94
C GLY A 37 -4.81 3.85 9.81
N THR A 38 -3.58 3.64 9.37
CA THR A 38 -3.27 2.61 8.39
C THR A 38 -3.02 1.32 9.17
N LEU A 39 -3.99 0.42 9.13
CA LEU A 39 -3.94 -0.78 9.96
C LEU A 39 -3.08 -1.86 9.36
N VAL A 40 -3.10 -1.98 8.04
CA VAL A 40 -2.28 -2.96 7.31
C VAL A 40 -1.73 -2.29 6.07
N TYR A 41 -0.46 -2.48 5.83
CA TYR A 41 0.18 -2.05 4.59
C TYR A 41 1.17 -3.15 4.27
N ALA A 42 0.69 -4.19 3.58
CA ALA A 42 1.45 -5.41 3.37
C ALA A 42 1.83 -5.53 1.90
N CYS A 43 3.12 -5.53 1.64
CA CYS A 43 3.67 -5.52 0.29
C CYS A 43 4.30 -6.87 -0.01
N HIS A 44 3.98 -7.43 -1.17
CA HIS A 44 4.36 -8.80 -1.50
C HIS A 44 5.00 -8.89 -2.86
N GLU A 45 5.98 -9.77 -2.97
CA GLU A 45 6.40 -10.27 -4.27
C GLU A 45 5.44 -11.40 -4.62
N VAL A 46 5.29 -11.68 -5.90
CA VAL A 46 4.41 -12.73 -6.37
C VAL A 46 5.25 -13.90 -6.86
N GLU A 47 5.04 -15.08 -6.29
CA GLU A 47 5.79 -16.26 -6.71
C GLU A 47 5.56 -16.52 -8.18
N GLY A 48 6.64 -16.78 -8.92
CA GLY A 48 6.54 -17.07 -10.34
C GLY A 48 6.33 -15.85 -11.23
N ALA A 49 6.27 -14.65 -10.65
CA ALA A 49 6.06 -13.44 -11.43
C ALA A 49 6.99 -12.35 -10.91
N PRO A 50 8.28 -12.38 -11.31
CA PRO A 50 9.29 -11.51 -10.70
C PRO A 50 9.07 -10.01 -10.90
N ASN A 51 8.30 -9.63 -11.93
CA ASN A 51 8.04 -8.21 -12.14
C ASN A 51 6.71 -7.76 -11.58
N GLU A 52 6.07 -8.58 -10.74
CA GLU A 52 4.81 -8.22 -10.14
C GLU A 52 4.97 -7.96 -8.65
N ARG A 53 4.19 -7.02 -8.14
CA ARG A 53 4.10 -6.77 -6.70
C ARG A 53 2.64 -6.59 -6.34
N VAL A 54 2.24 -7.07 -5.17
CA VAL A 54 0.85 -6.96 -4.72
C VAL A 54 0.85 -6.37 -3.33
N PHE A 55 0.06 -5.31 -3.15
CA PHE A 55 -0.09 -4.66 -1.86
C PHE A 55 -1.50 -4.87 -1.37
N PHE A 56 -1.64 -5.22 -0.10
CA PHE A 56 -2.94 -5.18 0.57
C PHE A 56 -2.87 -4.07 1.61
N GLU A 57 -3.83 -3.16 1.56
CA GLU A 57 -3.85 -2.01 2.45
C GLU A 57 -5.20 -1.96 3.14
N LEU A 58 -5.20 -1.71 4.45
CA LEU A 58 -6.43 -1.60 5.20
C LEU A 58 -6.36 -0.36 6.07
N TYR A 59 -7.41 0.45 5.98
CA TYR A 59 -7.50 1.72 6.70
C TYR A 59 -8.66 1.66 7.68
N ALA A 60 -8.50 2.36 8.81
CA ALA A 60 -9.54 2.37 9.84
C ALA A 60 -10.85 2.96 9.30
N ASP A 61 -10.73 3.96 8.43
CA ASP A 61 -11.89 4.59 7.79
C ASP A 61 -11.40 5.42 6.62
N HIS A 62 -12.31 6.10 5.94
CA HIS A 62 -11.94 6.94 4.80
C HIS A 62 -11.05 8.11 5.21
N ALA A 63 -11.25 8.65 6.40
CA ALA A 63 -10.41 9.75 6.87
C ALA A 63 -8.96 9.30 7.02
N ALA A 64 -8.76 8.07 7.49
CA ALA A 64 -7.41 7.51 7.62
C ALA A 64 -6.76 7.34 6.25
N PHE A 65 -7.53 6.93 5.24
CA PHE A 65 -7.02 6.81 3.89
C PHE A 65 -6.63 8.19 3.33
N GLU A 66 -7.46 9.20 3.55
CA GLU A 66 -7.15 10.55 3.10
C GLU A 66 -5.89 11.07 3.79
N GLU A 67 -5.74 10.75 5.06
CA GLU A 67 -4.54 11.14 5.79
C GLU A 67 -3.31 10.47 5.20
N HIS A 68 -3.43 9.18 4.86
CA HIS A 68 -2.35 8.43 4.20
C HIS A 68 -1.93 9.14 2.90
N GLU A 69 -2.91 9.58 2.11
CA GLU A 69 -2.60 10.20 0.83
C GLU A 69 -1.93 11.55 0.98
N ARG A 70 -2.11 12.22 2.12
CA ARG A 70 -1.51 13.53 2.34
C ARG A 70 -0.08 13.46 2.86
N GLN A 71 0.37 12.30 3.31
CA GLN A 71 1.69 12.17 3.92
C GLN A 71 2.81 12.43 2.92
N PRO A 72 3.90 13.07 3.35
CA PRO A 72 5.03 13.31 2.44
C PRO A 72 5.59 12.03 1.85
N HIS A 73 5.68 10.96 2.64
CA HIS A 73 6.23 9.71 2.14
C HIS A 73 5.32 9.08 1.07
N THR A 74 4.00 9.24 1.21
CA THR A 74 3.08 8.72 0.21
C THR A 74 3.19 9.52 -1.08
N ARG A 75 3.24 10.84 -0.96
CA ARG A 75 3.36 11.69 -2.14
C ARG A 75 4.67 11.44 -2.87
N HIS A 76 5.74 11.21 -2.12
CA HIS A 76 7.01 10.86 -2.71
C HIS A 76 6.92 9.54 -3.47
N PHE A 77 6.28 8.54 -2.85
CA PHE A 77 6.09 7.25 -3.51
C PHE A 77 5.32 7.41 -4.81
N LEU A 78 4.21 8.15 -4.78
CA LEU A 78 3.38 8.32 -5.97
C LEU A 78 4.12 9.02 -7.10
N THR A 79 5.02 9.94 -6.75
CA THR A 79 5.83 10.62 -7.75
C THR A 79 6.92 9.71 -8.32
N GLU A 80 7.61 8.99 -7.44
CA GLU A 80 8.78 8.21 -7.87
C GLU A 80 8.42 6.90 -8.54
N ARG A 81 7.26 6.32 -8.18
CA ARG A 81 6.91 4.99 -8.69
C ARG A 81 6.81 4.94 -10.21
N ASP A 82 6.49 6.06 -10.84
CA ASP A 82 6.34 6.08 -12.29
C ASP A 82 7.61 5.70 -13.03
N LYS A 83 8.75 5.86 -12.36
CA LYS A 83 10.03 5.45 -12.96
C LYS A 83 10.14 3.94 -13.08
N TYR A 84 9.40 3.21 -12.25
CA TYR A 84 9.58 1.76 -12.11
C TYR A 84 8.37 0.95 -12.52
N VAL A 85 7.19 1.57 -12.58
CA VAL A 85 5.94 0.86 -12.78
C VAL A 85 5.43 1.04 -14.18
N GLU A 86 5.10 -0.08 -14.82
CA GLU A 86 4.55 -0.10 -16.17
C GLU A 86 3.03 -0.05 -16.11
N LYS A 87 2.43 -0.69 -15.10
CA LYS A 87 0.98 -0.83 -15.02
C LYS A 87 0.56 -0.95 -13.56
N THR A 88 -0.52 -0.29 -13.21
CA THR A 88 -1.10 -0.36 -11.86
C THR A 88 -2.57 -0.74 -11.96
N GLU A 89 -2.98 -1.72 -11.15
CA GLU A 89 -4.39 -2.14 -11.08
C GLU A 89 -4.81 -2.04 -9.62
N VAL A 90 -5.95 -1.41 -9.36
CA VAL A 90 -6.42 -1.16 -8.00
C VAL A 90 -7.84 -1.66 -7.86
N ASP A 91 -8.09 -2.47 -6.82
CA ASP A 91 -9.44 -2.81 -6.41
C ASP A 91 -9.70 -2.15 -5.07
N ARG A 92 -10.87 -1.53 -4.95
CA ARG A 92 -11.31 -0.95 -3.68
C ARG A 92 -12.12 -2.03 -2.97
N LEU A 93 -11.82 -2.21 -1.69
CA LEU A 93 -12.36 -3.34 -0.95
C LEU A 93 -13.22 -2.86 0.21
N GLN A 94 -14.32 -3.56 0.43
CA GLN A 94 -15.20 -3.29 1.55
C GLN A 94 -15.14 -4.50 2.47
N PRO A 95 -14.42 -4.43 3.58
CA PRO A 95 -14.33 -5.57 4.50
C PRO A 95 -15.71 -5.93 5.07
N TYR A 96 -15.99 -7.22 5.20
CA TYR A 96 -17.25 -7.62 5.81
C TYR A 96 -17.05 -8.67 6.90
N THR A 97 -15.98 -9.46 6.87
CA THR A 97 -15.66 -10.40 7.92
C THR A 97 -14.23 -10.87 7.78
N GLY A 98 -13.65 -11.39 8.84
CA GLY A 98 -12.30 -11.88 8.80
C GLY A 98 -11.62 -11.67 10.13
N LYS A 99 -10.31 -11.89 10.15
CA LYS A 99 -9.51 -11.65 11.34
C LYS A 99 -8.41 -10.66 10.95
N TYR A 100 -8.47 -9.47 11.49
CA TYR A 100 -7.49 -8.42 11.16
C TYR A 100 -7.57 -7.32 12.20
N PRO A 101 -6.52 -6.48 12.32
CA PRO A 101 -6.59 -5.37 13.26
C PRO A 101 -7.70 -4.42 12.86
N THR A 102 -8.45 -3.89 13.81
CA THR A 102 -9.56 -3.02 13.50
C THR A 102 -9.31 -1.57 13.82
N GLY A 103 -8.31 -1.27 14.62
CA GLY A 103 -8.03 0.12 14.99
C GLY A 103 -9.09 0.75 15.86
N ALA A 104 -10.23 0.14 15.97
CA ALA A 104 -11.31 0.67 16.77
C ALA A 104 -11.36 0.06 18.12
N GLU A 105 -10.58 -0.95 18.35
CA GLU A 105 -10.55 -1.61 19.60
C GLU A 105 -9.78 -0.85 20.52
N LYS A 106 -9.93 0.04 20.94
CA LYS A 106 -9.07 0.69 21.82
C LYS A 106 -9.74 1.21 22.92
#